data_d7132e27cef43a153c73e8bd0a37a64f
#
_entry.id   d7132e27cef43a153c73e8bd0a37a64f
#
_cell.length_a   1.000
_cell.length_b   1.000
_cell.length_c   1.000
_cell.angle_alpha   90.00
_cell.angle_beta   90.00
_cell.angle_gamma   90.00
#
_symmetry.space_group_name_H-M   'P 1'
#
loop_
_entity.id
_entity.type
_entity.pdbx_description
1 polymer ?
#
loop_
_entity_poly.entity_id
_entity_poly.type
_entity_poly.pdbx_seq_one_letter_code
_entity_poly.pdbx_strand_id
1 'polypeptide(L)'
;MIELHTDNLEKHFIPRPNAIWPNKIAAAIANDNEIVSSGITTVFDAILVGNYTKIRTSILDDIITSITRGKDLGLFKADHHLHYICELSDPELLETLEKYSDNKYITLASLMDHTPGQRQWRNKEKMLEFYGKGSNFTSHGAYDFDERMLRLEETAKEAEKKNRPKVSTIWREKKIIMASHDDTTEEHVNEASKNGIYISEFPTTLEAVKQAKKLKMKTVLGAPNFIRNKSHSDNVSVNDLVDNNFDLVDIFSSDYVPLSLIQSVFKLLHKGVNLSESTKLVSYNPANSVGLDDRGNIEINKRSDFLRVAFVENTPLIKEVYIKGKRVN
;
A
#
# COMPACT_ATOMS: atom_id res chain seq x y z
N MET A 1 0.21 -11.26 10.45
CA MET A 1 0.74 -9.91 10.15
C MET A 1 -0.38 -9.04 9.58
N ILE A 2 -0.21 -7.73 9.60
CA ILE A 2 -1.17 -6.74 9.11
C ILE A 2 -0.49 -5.93 8.00
N GLU A 3 -1.13 -5.90 6.84
CA GLU A 3 -0.64 -5.22 5.64
C GLU A 3 -1.48 -3.98 5.38
N LEU A 4 -0.85 -2.80 5.29
CA LEU A 4 -1.56 -1.55 5.07
C LEU A 4 -1.62 -1.12 3.60
N HIS A 5 -0.70 -1.59 2.76
CA HIS A 5 -0.64 -1.19 1.35
C HIS A 5 -0.09 -2.31 0.48
N THR A 6 -0.93 -2.99 -0.25
CA THR A 6 -0.49 -4.00 -1.21
C THR A 6 -1.17 -3.87 -2.56
N ASP A 7 -0.37 -3.80 -3.62
CA ASP A 7 -0.80 -3.79 -5.02
C ASP A 7 -1.00 -5.21 -5.58
N ASN A 8 -0.95 -6.22 -4.70
CA ASN A 8 -0.99 -7.63 -5.11
C ASN A 8 -2.29 -8.03 -5.82
N LEU A 9 -3.37 -7.32 -5.53
CA LEU A 9 -4.72 -7.63 -6.00
C LEU A 9 -4.83 -7.61 -7.54
N GLU A 10 -4.28 -6.57 -8.17
CA GLU A 10 -4.44 -6.33 -9.62
C GLU A 10 -3.97 -7.49 -10.50
N LYS A 11 -2.84 -8.14 -10.15
CA LYS A 11 -2.29 -9.25 -10.93
C LYS A 11 -3.22 -10.48 -11.01
N HIS A 12 -4.15 -10.61 -10.08
CA HIS A 12 -5.14 -11.69 -10.10
C HIS A 12 -6.33 -11.37 -11.03
N PHE A 13 -6.63 -10.08 -11.21
CA PHE A 13 -7.65 -9.61 -12.14
C PHE A 13 -7.10 -9.46 -13.57
N ILE A 14 -5.82 -9.10 -13.69
CA ILE A 14 -5.11 -8.95 -14.97
C ILE A 14 -3.81 -9.78 -14.89
N PRO A 15 -3.89 -11.12 -14.99
CA PRO A 15 -2.72 -12.00 -14.81
C PRO A 15 -1.66 -11.84 -15.90
N ARG A 16 -2.01 -11.23 -17.03
CA ARG A 16 -1.11 -10.84 -18.11
C ARG A 16 -1.60 -9.56 -18.77
N PRO A 17 -0.75 -8.81 -19.47
CA PRO A 17 -1.17 -7.64 -20.23
C PRO A 17 -2.40 -7.94 -21.09
N ASN A 18 -3.45 -7.13 -20.96
CA ASN A 18 -4.72 -7.24 -21.68
C ASN A 18 -5.55 -8.52 -21.44
N ALA A 19 -5.16 -9.38 -20.49
CA ALA A 19 -5.89 -10.59 -20.14
C ALA A 19 -6.69 -10.37 -18.85
N ILE A 20 -7.90 -9.82 -18.99
CA ILE A 20 -8.80 -9.62 -17.84
C ILE A 20 -9.42 -10.98 -17.47
N TRP A 21 -9.26 -11.38 -16.19
CA TRP A 21 -9.83 -12.65 -15.72
C TRP A 21 -11.36 -12.58 -15.64
N PRO A 22 -12.09 -13.55 -16.25
CA PRO A 22 -13.56 -13.44 -16.37
C PRO A 22 -14.29 -13.57 -15.03
N ASN A 23 -13.86 -14.49 -14.15
CA ASN A 23 -14.48 -14.67 -12.83
C ASN A 23 -13.75 -13.80 -11.79
N LYS A 24 -14.33 -12.66 -11.48
CA LYS A 24 -13.72 -11.64 -10.60
C LYS A 24 -13.68 -12.08 -9.14
N ILE A 25 -14.69 -12.78 -8.67
CA ILE A 25 -14.68 -13.33 -7.29
C ILE A 25 -13.59 -14.39 -7.16
N ALA A 26 -13.39 -15.25 -8.16
CA ALA A 26 -12.30 -16.21 -8.13
C ALA A 26 -10.91 -15.52 -8.12
N ALA A 27 -10.77 -14.40 -8.83
CA ALA A 27 -9.55 -13.58 -8.76
C ALA A 27 -9.30 -13.04 -7.36
N ALA A 28 -10.33 -12.49 -6.71
CA ALA A 28 -10.23 -11.99 -5.34
C ALA A 28 -9.91 -13.12 -4.33
N ILE A 29 -10.49 -14.31 -4.48
CA ILE A 29 -10.16 -15.49 -3.65
C ILE A 29 -8.71 -15.95 -3.88
N ALA A 30 -8.21 -15.88 -5.11
CA ALA A 30 -6.82 -16.22 -5.41
C ALA A 30 -5.86 -15.25 -4.72
N ASN A 31 -6.17 -13.95 -4.69
CA ASN A 31 -5.45 -12.95 -3.91
C ASN A 31 -5.48 -13.29 -2.41
N ASP A 32 -6.65 -13.55 -1.82
CA ASP A 32 -6.79 -13.93 -0.40
C ASP A 32 -5.91 -15.16 -0.05
N ASN A 33 -5.88 -16.17 -0.92
CA ASN A 33 -5.03 -17.34 -0.71
C ASN A 33 -3.53 -17.00 -0.70
N GLU A 34 -3.05 -16.13 -1.58
CA GLU A 34 -1.66 -15.69 -1.61
C GLU A 34 -1.33 -14.85 -0.37
N ILE A 35 -2.20 -13.93 0.00
CA ILE A 35 -2.10 -13.07 1.19
C ILE A 35 -1.95 -13.96 2.44
N VAL A 36 -2.86 -14.91 2.64
CA VAL A 36 -2.84 -15.81 3.80
C VAL A 36 -1.61 -16.74 3.79
N SER A 37 -1.23 -17.29 2.63
CA SER A 37 -0.03 -18.13 2.53
C SER A 37 1.26 -17.37 2.85
N SER A 38 1.23 -16.05 2.66
CA SER A 38 2.32 -15.13 3.04
C SER A 38 2.28 -14.73 4.53
N GLY A 39 1.29 -15.23 5.31
CA GLY A 39 1.15 -14.96 6.75
C GLY A 39 0.44 -13.66 7.09
N ILE A 40 -0.20 -13.03 6.14
CA ILE A 40 -0.99 -11.82 6.37
C ILE A 40 -2.41 -12.23 6.76
N THR A 41 -2.88 -11.74 7.91
CA THR A 41 -4.19 -12.09 8.48
C THR A 41 -5.20 -10.95 8.38
N THR A 42 -4.70 -9.73 8.16
CA THR A 42 -5.47 -8.53 7.87
C THR A 42 -4.77 -7.78 6.75
N VAL A 43 -5.52 -7.39 5.72
CA VAL A 43 -4.98 -6.71 4.54
C VAL A 43 -5.82 -5.50 4.16
N PHE A 44 -5.15 -4.43 3.85
CA PHE A 44 -5.70 -3.24 3.23
C PHE A 44 -5.34 -3.31 1.73
N ASP A 45 -6.30 -3.75 0.93
CA ASP A 45 -6.14 -3.88 -0.50
C ASP A 45 -6.03 -2.48 -1.11
N ALA A 46 -4.85 -2.13 -1.62
CA ALA A 46 -4.60 -0.86 -2.27
C ALA A 46 -5.26 -0.85 -3.66
N ILE A 47 -6.21 0.05 -3.84
CA ILE A 47 -6.99 0.18 -5.07
C ILE A 47 -6.82 1.60 -5.59
N LEU A 48 -6.23 1.72 -6.77
CA LEU A 48 -6.05 3.01 -7.41
C LEU A 48 -7.40 3.57 -7.87
N VAL A 49 -7.77 4.71 -7.28
CA VAL A 49 -8.95 5.50 -7.64
C VAL A 49 -8.49 6.74 -8.39
N GLY A 50 -8.87 6.80 -9.66
CA GLY A 50 -8.41 7.80 -10.61
C GLY A 50 -8.07 7.15 -11.95
N ASN A 51 -8.07 7.93 -13.01
CA ASN A 51 -7.94 7.42 -14.38
C ASN A 51 -6.48 7.24 -14.78
N TYR A 52 -5.83 6.25 -14.20
CA TYR A 52 -4.41 6.00 -14.52
C TYR A 52 -4.23 5.29 -15.86
N THR A 53 -5.08 4.34 -16.19
CA THR A 53 -5.13 3.68 -17.50
C THR A 53 -6.54 3.19 -17.79
N LYS A 54 -6.90 3.10 -19.07
CA LYS A 54 -8.22 2.59 -19.48
C LYS A 54 -8.52 1.20 -18.92
N ILE A 55 -7.52 0.32 -18.86
CA ILE A 55 -7.70 -1.04 -18.34
C ILE A 55 -7.98 -1.05 -16.84
N ARG A 56 -7.28 -0.24 -16.05
CA ARG A 56 -7.54 -0.11 -14.61
C ARG A 56 -8.91 0.46 -14.34
N THR A 57 -9.28 1.51 -15.05
CA THR A 57 -10.62 2.10 -14.94
C THR A 57 -11.71 1.07 -15.27
N SER A 58 -11.48 0.23 -16.29
CA SER A 58 -12.47 -0.78 -16.71
C SER A 58 -12.70 -1.90 -15.69
N ILE A 59 -11.75 -2.16 -14.79
CA ILE A 59 -11.86 -3.22 -13.76
C ILE A 59 -12.09 -2.67 -12.35
N LEU A 60 -12.07 -1.35 -12.14
CA LEU A 60 -12.23 -0.76 -10.81
C LEU A 60 -13.51 -1.21 -10.11
N ASP A 61 -14.64 -1.16 -10.83
CA ASP A 61 -15.94 -1.62 -10.33
C ASP A 61 -15.92 -3.11 -9.98
N ASP A 62 -15.32 -3.92 -10.84
CA ASP A 62 -15.17 -5.35 -10.63
C ASP A 62 -14.37 -5.68 -9.37
N ILE A 63 -13.27 -4.96 -9.14
CA ILE A 63 -12.41 -5.13 -7.96
C ILE A 63 -13.19 -4.77 -6.70
N ILE A 64 -13.73 -3.56 -6.63
CA ILE A 64 -14.47 -3.07 -5.45
C ILE A 64 -15.66 -3.98 -5.14
N THR A 65 -16.43 -4.36 -6.16
CA THR A 65 -17.58 -5.25 -6.02
C THR A 65 -17.17 -6.64 -5.55
N SER A 66 -16.08 -7.20 -6.08
CA SER A 66 -15.63 -8.54 -5.72
C SER A 66 -15.13 -8.61 -4.27
N ILE A 67 -14.36 -7.63 -3.80
CA ILE A 67 -13.95 -7.57 -2.40
C ILE A 67 -15.16 -7.38 -1.49
N THR A 68 -16.06 -6.45 -1.82
CA THR A 68 -17.27 -6.20 -1.04
C THR A 68 -18.12 -7.45 -0.90
N ARG A 69 -18.46 -8.11 -2.02
CA ARG A 69 -19.24 -9.35 -2.02
C ARG A 69 -18.53 -10.51 -1.37
N GLY A 70 -17.21 -10.65 -1.60
CA GLY A 70 -16.42 -11.70 -0.95
C GLY A 70 -16.46 -11.59 0.57
N LYS A 71 -16.38 -10.38 1.11
CA LYS A 71 -16.55 -10.12 2.55
C LYS A 71 -17.98 -10.41 3.02
N ASP A 72 -19.00 -9.89 2.33
CA ASP A 72 -20.40 -10.09 2.70
C ASP A 72 -20.81 -11.58 2.71
N LEU A 73 -20.24 -12.38 1.83
CA LEU A 73 -20.49 -13.81 1.70
C LEU A 73 -19.53 -14.67 2.58
N GLY A 74 -18.57 -14.07 3.27
CA GLY A 74 -17.59 -14.78 4.11
C GLY A 74 -16.67 -15.72 3.31
N LEU A 75 -16.29 -15.35 2.08
CA LEU A 75 -15.48 -16.18 1.20
C LEU A 75 -13.98 -16.08 1.50
N PHE A 76 -13.55 -15.01 2.17
CA PHE A 76 -12.14 -14.76 2.46
C PHE A 76 -11.73 -15.35 3.80
N LYS A 77 -10.48 -15.75 3.87
CA LYS A 77 -9.80 -16.20 5.08
C LYS A 77 -9.27 -15.00 5.88
N ALA A 78 -8.54 -14.10 5.20
CA ALA A 78 -8.04 -12.87 5.78
C ALA A 78 -9.16 -11.83 5.97
N ASP A 79 -8.90 -10.86 6.82
CA ASP A 79 -9.78 -9.70 6.99
C ASP A 79 -9.36 -8.60 6.01
N HIS A 80 -10.12 -8.48 4.91
CA HIS A 80 -9.88 -7.52 3.85
C HIS A 80 -10.50 -6.17 4.17
N HIS A 81 -9.76 -5.10 3.96
CA HIS A 81 -10.20 -3.71 4.03
C HIS A 81 -9.89 -3.04 2.70
N LEU A 82 -10.73 -2.10 2.27
CA LEU A 82 -10.43 -1.31 1.08
C LEU A 82 -9.54 -0.13 1.48
N HIS A 83 -8.44 0.03 0.78
CA HIS A 83 -7.54 1.15 0.85
C HIS A 83 -7.58 1.89 -0.50
N TYR A 84 -8.18 3.08 -0.53
CA TYR A 84 -8.27 3.85 -1.76
C TYR A 84 -7.06 4.74 -1.94
N ILE A 85 -6.34 4.51 -3.04
CA ILE A 85 -5.22 5.35 -3.45
C ILE A 85 -5.77 6.40 -4.41
N CYS A 86 -5.98 7.62 -3.89
CA CYS A 86 -6.59 8.72 -4.63
C CYS A 86 -5.55 9.47 -5.46
N GLU A 87 -5.56 9.31 -6.77
CA GLU A 87 -4.67 10.03 -7.68
C GLU A 87 -5.13 11.48 -7.87
N LEU A 88 -4.54 12.40 -7.11
CA LEU A 88 -4.96 13.81 -7.06
C LEU A 88 -4.77 14.54 -8.38
N SER A 89 -3.85 14.08 -9.21
CA SER A 89 -3.57 14.64 -10.54
C SER A 89 -4.65 14.32 -11.58
N ASP A 90 -5.59 13.41 -11.25
CA ASP A 90 -6.67 13.05 -12.15
C ASP A 90 -7.84 14.04 -12.08
N PRO A 91 -8.20 14.73 -13.19
CA PRO A 91 -9.34 15.63 -13.23
C PRO A 91 -10.70 14.98 -12.91
N GLU A 92 -10.85 13.67 -13.16
CA GLU A 92 -12.08 12.90 -12.98
C GLU A 92 -12.18 12.22 -11.60
N LEU A 93 -11.16 12.39 -10.74
CA LEU A 93 -11.09 11.74 -9.43
C LEU A 93 -12.35 11.97 -8.58
N LEU A 94 -12.84 13.21 -8.52
CA LEU A 94 -14.00 13.53 -7.68
C LEU A 94 -15.27 12.83 -8.13
N GLU A 95 -15.49 12.70 -9.43
CA GLU A 95 -16.62 11.96 -10.00
C GLU A 95 -16.52 10.47 -9.66
N THR A 96 -15.32 9.91 -9.76
CA THR A 96 -15.06 8.52 -9.36
C THR A 96 -15.31 8.30 -7.87
N LEU A 97 -14.86 9.22 -7.02
CA LEU A 97 -15.09 9.15 -5.58
C LEU A 97 -16.57 9.30 -5.21
N GLU A 98 -17.34 10.13 -5.91
CA GLU A 98 -18.78 10.24 -5.71
C GLU A 98 -19.46 8.88 -5.86
N LYS A 99 -19.03 8.07 -6.81
CA LYS A 99 -19.57 6.73 -7.05
C LYS A 99 -19.20 5.71 -5.97
N TYR A 100 -17.96 5.75 -5.44
CA TYR A 100 -17.41 4.64 -4.66
C TYR A 100 -17.13 4.97 -3.20
N SER A 101 -17.17 6.24 -2.76
CA SER A 101 -16.77 6.65 -1.41
C SER A 101 -17.68 6.19 -0.27
N ASP A 102 -18.87 5.66 -0.57
CA ASP A 102 -19.82 5.15 0.44
C ASP A 102 -19.65 3.66 0.77
N ASN A 103 -18.64 3.01 0.20
CA ASN A 103 -18.42 1.59 0.50
C ASN A 103 -17.99 1.41 1.96
N LYS A 104 -18.76 0.59 2.70
CA LYS A 104 -18.59 0.35 4.14
C LYS A 104 -17.25 -0.32 4.54
N TYR A 105 -16.50 -0.84 3.58
CA TYR A 105 -15.23 -1.52 3.83
C TYR A 105 -14.01 -0.63 3.58
N ILE A 106 -14.22 0.62 3.17
CA ILE A 106 -13.14 1.60 3.08
C ILE A 106 -12.75 1.99 4.51
N THR A 107 -11.48 1.83 4.85
CA THR A 107 -10.95 2.16 6.18
C THR A 107 -9.66 2.98 6.11
N LEU A 108 -9.04 3.06 4.95
CA LEU A 108 -7.85 3.85 4.68
C LEU A 108 -7.95 4.50 3.31
N ALA A 109 -7.44 5.73 3.18
CA ALA A 109 -7.34 6.43 1.90
C ALA A 109 -6.02 7.20 1.82
N SER A 110 -5.25 6.98 0.77
CA SER A 110 -4.00 7.69 0.51
C SER A 110 -4.20 8.78 -0.53
N LEU A 111 -3.59 9.95 -0.27
CA LEU A 111 -3.54 11.07 -1.18
C LEU A 111 -2.24 10.97 -1.97
N MET A 112 -2.34 10.59 -3.23
CA MET A 112 -1.22 10.32 -4.12
C MET A 112 -1.17 11.33 -5.26
N ASP A 113 0.03 11.66 -5.71
CA ASP A 113 0.25 12.53 -6.87
C ASP A 113 1.47 12.04 -7.67
N HIS A 114 1.20 11.39 -8.76
CA HIS A 114 2.21 10.85 -9.68
C HIS A 114 2.49 11.78 -10.87
N THR A 115 2.29 13.08 -10.70
CA THR A 115 2.68 14.06 -11.72
C THR A 115 4.18 13.95 -12.00
N PRO A 116 4.59 13.89 -13.28
CA PRO A 116 6.00 13.87 -13.66
C PRO A 116 6.78 15.07 -13.14
N GLY A 117 7.99 14.82 -12.65
CA GLY A 117 8.87 15.87 -12.14
C GLY A 117 8.70 16.17 -10.64
N GLN A 118 7.83 15.44 -9.92
CA GLN A 118 7.69 15.58 -8.47
C GLN A 118 7.50 14.24 -7.76
N ARG A 119 7.58 14.24 -6.43
CA ARG A 119 7.40 13.08 -5.54
C ARG A 119 8.21 11.86 -6.01
N GLN A 120 7.61 10.70 -6.15
CA GLN A 120 8.26 9.49 -6.66
C GLN A 120 8.94 9.73 -8.01
N TRP A 121 8.31 10.49 -8.89
CA TRP A 121 8.75 10.73 -10.26
C TRP A 121 9.52 12.04 -10.45
N ARG A 122 10.20 12.55 -9.40
CA ARG A 122 11.07 13.72 -9.49
C ARG A 122 12.17 13.58 -10.56
N ASN A 123 12.59 12.34 -10.83
CA ASN A 123 13.47 12.02 -11.95
C ASN A 123 12.64 11.45 -13.11
N LYS A 124 12.40 12.27 -14.13
CA LYS A 124 11.63 11.89 -15.33
C LYS A 124 12.30 10.75 -16.13
N GLU A 125 13.63 10.65 -16.15
CA GLU A 125 14.34 9.57 -16.84
C GLU A 125 14.06 8.22 -16.18
N LYS A 126 14.05 8.17 -14.84
CA LYS A 126 13.69 6.97 -14.09
C LYS A 126 12.22 6.57 -14.30
N MET A 127 11.34 7.53 -14.40
CA MET A 127 9.95 7.29 -14.76
C MET A 127 9.85 6.67 -16.16
N LEU A 128 10.60 7.19 -17.13
CA LEU A 128 10.67 6.66 -18.49
C LEU A 128 11.25 5.24 -18.53
N GLU A 129 12.28 4.94 -17.73
CA GLU A 129 12.82 3.58 -17.59
C GLU A 129 11.75 2.61 -17.02
N PHE A 130 10.97 3.05 -16.04
CA PHE A 130 9.95 2.24 -15.39
C PHE A 130 8.76 1.94 -16.30
N TYR A 131 8.25 2.96 -17.00
CA TYR A 131 7.10 2.84 -17.90
C TYR A 131 7.46 2.65 -19.39
N GLY A 132 8.73 2.76 -19.75
CA GLY A 132 9.21 2.81 -21.13
C GLY A 132 9.07 1.54 -21.94
N LYS A 133 9.36 1.63 -23.23
CA LYS A 133 9.27 0.54 -24.21
C LYS A 133 10.09 -0.67 -23.78
N GLY A 134 9.44 -1.71 -23.28
CA GLY A 134 10.05 -3.00 -22.94
C GLY A 134 9.99 -3.41 -21.47
N SER A 135 9.36 -2.65 -20.60
CA SER A 135 9.07 -3.16 -19.26
C SER A 135 8.02 -4.27 -19.36
N ASN A 136 8.48 -5.52 -19.28
CA ASN A 136 7.63 -6.73 -19.26
C ASN A 136 6.67 -6.78 -18.06
N PHE A 137 6.66 -5.75 -17.23
CA PHE A 137 5.92 -5.68 -15.97
C PHE A 137 4.69 -4.79 -16.01
N THR A 138 4.48 -4.06 -17.09
CA THR A 138 3.24 -3.31 -17.19
C THR A 138 2.20 -4.23 -17.81
N SER A 139 1.17 -4.57 -17.05
CA SER A 139 -0.14 -4.97 -17.57
C SER A 139 -0.69 -3.94 -18.57
N HIS A 140 0.09 -2.92 -18.86
CA HIS A 140 -0.15 -1.74 -19.67
C HIS A 140 0.69 -1.87 -20.94
N GLY A 141 0.07 -2.24 -22.03
CA GLY A 141 0.68 -2.13 -23.36
C GLY A 141 1.31 -0.73 -23.53
N ALA A 142 2.33 -0.62 -24.38
CA ALA A 142 2.99 0.63 -24.73
C ALA A 142 2.01 1.61 -25.40
N TYR A 143 0.94 1.96 -24.66
CA TYR A 143 -0.03 2.95 -25.09
C TYR A 143 0.50 4.33 -24.73
N ASP A 144 0.76 5.11 -25.75
CA ASP A 144 0.67 6.58 -25.72
C ASP A 144 1.13 7.24 -24.42
N PHE A 145 2.30 6.73 -23.93
CA PHE A 145 2.92 7.25 -22.72
C PHE A 145 3.25 8.75 -22.90
N ASP A 146 3.72 9.15 -24.08
CA ASP A 146 4.11 10.52 -24.36
C ASP A 146 2.89 11.46 -24.39
N GLU A 147 1.78 11.08 -25.05
CA GLU A 147 0.54 11.88 -25.06
C GLU A 147 -0.09 11.99 -23.67
N ARG A 148 -0.05 10.91 -22.92
CA ARG A 148 -0.52 10.91 -21.55
C ARG A 148 0.33 11.77 -20.64
N MET A 149 1.65 11.73 -20.78
CA MET A 149 2.59 12.55 -20.01
C MET A 149 2.32 14.04 -20.25
N LEU A 150 2.11 14.45 -21.51
CA LEU A 150 1.77 15.84 -21.85
C LEU A 150 0.43 16.25 -21.20
N ARG A 151 -0.60 15.42 -21.28
CA ARG A 151 -1.89 15.71 -20.61
C ARG A 151 -1.74 15.81 -19.09
N LEU A 152 -0.96 14.92 -18.46
CA LEU A 152 -0.71 14.98 -17.02
C LEU A 152 0.05 16.28 -16.65
N GLU A 153 1.06 16.69 -17.40
CA GLU A 153 1.80 17.91 -17.11
C GLU A 153 0.93 19.17 -17.23
N GLU A 154 0.03 19.23 -18.21
CA GLU A 154 -0.85 20.37 -18.45
C GLU A 154 -1.98 20.49 -17.42
N THR A 155 -2.57 19.37 -17.04
CA THR A 155 -3.80 19.38 -16.21
C THR A 155 -3.57 18.98 -14.75
N ALA A 156 -2.48 18.27 -14.46
CA ALA A 156 -2.23 17.66 -13.16
C ALA A 156 -2.19 18.69 -12.00
N LYS A 157 -1.47 19.79 -12.18
CA LYS A 157 -1.33 20.81 -11.13
C LYS A 157 -2.65 21.49 -10.78
N GLU A 158 -3.50 21.75 -11.78
CA GLU A 158 -4.81 22.33 -11.57
C GLU A 158 -5.76 21.32 -10.91
N ALA A 159 -5.72 20.07 -11.38
CA ALA A 159 -6.48 18.98 -10.80
C ALA A 159 -6.08 18.72 -9.34
N GLU A 160 -4.79 18.60 -9.05
CA GLU A 160 -4.26 18.39 -7.71
C GLU A 160 -4.70 19.49 -6.74
N LYS A 161 -4.51 20.76 -7.12
CA LYS A 161 -4.92 21.91 -6.32
C LYS A 161 -6.42 21.92 -6.02
N LYS A 162 -7.26 21.47 -6.97
CA LYS A 162 -8.71 21.35 -6.80
C LYS A 162 -9.08 20.13 -5.96
N ASN A 163 -8.43 18.99 -6.21
CA ASN A 163 -8.82 17.69 -5.66
C ASN A 163 -8.37 17.53 -4.20
N ARG A 164 -7.14 17.91 -3.84
CA ARG A 164 -6.58 17.72 -2.50
C ARG A 164 -7.49 18.18 -1.37
N PRO A 165 -7.96 19.44 -1.33
CA PRO A 165 -8.82 19.90 -0.24
C PRO A 165 -10.18 19.19 -0.22
N LYS A 166 -10.75 18.87 -1.39
CA LYS A 166 -12.05 18.19 -1.49
C LYS A 166 -11.96 16.73 -1.06
N VAL A 167 -10.95 16.00 -1.54
CA VAL A 167 -10.71 14.60 -1.15
C VAL A 167 -10.44 14.51 0.36
N SER A 168 -9.61 15.39 0.91
CA SER A 168 -9.37 15.46 2.35
C SER A 168 -10.66 15.73 3.15
N THR A 169 -11.55 16.56 2.63
CA THR A 169 -12.84 16.83 3.28
C THR A 169 -13.75 15.61 3.23
N ILE A 170 -13.88 14.95 2.07
CA ILE A 170 -14.69 13.73 1.91
C ILE A 170 -14.27 12.67 2.94
N TRP A 171 -12.97 12.36 3.03
CA TRP A 171 -12.50 11.31 3.94
C TRP A 171 -12.61 11.72 5.42
N ARG A 172 -12.40 12.98 5.74
CA ARG A 172 -12.60 13.48 7.11
C ARG A 172 -14.05 13.38 7.56
N GLU A 173 -15.01 13.77 6.72
CA GLU A 173 -16.45 13.66 7.01
C GLU A 173 -16.89 12.20 7.19
N LYS A 174 -16.34 11.31 6.39
CA LYS A 174 -16.56 9.85 6.50
C LYS A 174 -15.76 9.18 7.61
N LYS A 175 -14.91 9.92 8.33
CA LYS A 175 -14.02 9.40 9.38
C LYS A 175 -13.09 8.28 8.90
N ILE A 176 -12.69 8.33 7.64
CA ILE A 176 -11.69 7.43 7.05
C ILE A 176 -10.29 7.93 7.41
N ILE A 177 -9.43 7.02 7.84
CA ILE A 177 -8.02 7.33 8.11
C ILE A 177 -7.34 7.69 6.79
N MET A 178 -6.53 8.76 6.83
CA MET A 178 -5.82 9.23 5.65
C MET A 178 -4.32 9.01 5.78
N ALA A 179 -3.69 8.69 4.65
CA ALA A 179 -2.24 8.69 4.48
C ALA A 179 -1.82 9.65 3.36
N SER A 180 -0.61 10.21 3.48
CA SER A 180 0.08 10.84 2.35
C SER A 180 0.93 9.80 1.63
N HIS A 181 1.23 10.03 0.37
CA HIS A 181 1.99 9.10 -0.45
C HIS A 181 3.17 9.81 -1.12
N ASP A 182 4.36 9.16 -1.09
CA ASP A 182 5.59 9.64 -1.73
C ASP A 182 6.03 11.05 -1.29
N ASP A 183 5.86 11.39 -0.03
CA ASP A 183 6.35 12.66 0.50
C ASP A 183 7.86 12.81 0.26
N THR A 184 8.27 13.96 -0.29
CA THR A 184 9.64 14.18 -0.74
C THR A 184 10.31 15.31 0.04
N THR A 185 9.54 16.33 0.45
CA THR A 185 10.05 17.52 1.15
C THR A 185 9.36 17.71 2.50
N GLU A 186 9.95 18.55 3.36
CA GLU A 186 9.29 18.96 4.61
C GLU A 186 7.92 19.59 4.36
N GLU A 187 7.77 20.36 3.27
CA GLU A 187 6.52 21.01 2.90
C GLU A 187 5.41 20.01 2.62
N HIS A 188 5.70 18.91 1.89
CA HIS A 188 4.72 17.84 1.64
C HIS A 188 4.22 17.23 2.95
N VAL A 189 5.13 16.92 3.87
CA VAL A 189 4.78 16.33 5.17
C VAL A 189 4.03 17.34 6.05
N ASN A 190 4.42 18.61 6.04
CA ASN A 190 3.74 19.67 6.77
C ASN A 190 2.31 19.88 6.26
N GLU A 191 2.12 19.84 4.93
CA GLU A 191 0.80 19.93 4.31
C GLU A 191 -0.08 18.74 4.70
N ALA A 192 0.45 17.51 4.61
CA ALA A 192 -0.24 16.30 5.03
C ALA A 192 -0.70 16.41 6.49
N SER A 193 0.20 16.77 7.39
CA SER A 193 -0.11 16.94 8.82
C SER A 193 -1.19 18.00 9.09
N LYS A 194 -1.16 19.15 8.39
CA LYS A 194 -2.19 20.19 8.47
C LYS A 194 -3.56 19.70 8.03
N ASN A 195 -3.61 18.73 7.11
CA ASN A 195 -4.84 18.08 6.65
C ASN A 195 -5.31 16.95 7.57
N GLY A 196 -4.67 16.72 8.72
CA GLY A 196 -5.03 15.68 9.68
C GLY A 196 -4.57 14.29 9.26
N ILE A 197 -3.55 14.19 8.41
CA ILE A 197 -2.95 12.94 7.97
C ILE A 197 -1.86 12.54 8.97
N TYR A 198 -1.87 11.28 9.43
CA TYR A 198 -0.94 10.75 10.43
C TYR A 198 -0.07 9.61 9.92
N ILE A 199 -0.24 9.18 8.69
CA ILE A 199 0.53 8.11 8.04
C ILE A 199 1.19 8.71 6.81
N SER A 200 2.53 8.54 6.70
CA SER A 200 3.31 8.90 5.50
C SER A 200 3.77 7.61 4.84
N GLU A 201 3.18 7.28 3.69
CA GLU A 201 3.49 6.09 2.91
C GLU A 201 4.61 6.37 1.93
N PHE A 202 5.60 5.53 1.94
CA PHE A 202 6.73 5.51 1.03
C PHE A 202 7.44 6.88 0.87
N PRO A 203 7.72 7.60 1.98
CA PRO A 203 8.47 8.86 1.88
C PRO A 203 9.76 8.63 1.10
N THR A 204 10.04 9.54 0.16
CA THR A 204 11.09 9.31 -0.85
C THR A 204 12.47 9.83 -0.44
N THR A 205 12.55 10.63 0.61
CA THR A 205 13.79 11.24 1.11
C THR A 205 13.96 11.09 2.60
N LEU A 206 15.20 11.14 3.08
CA LEU A 206 15.50 11.18 4.52
C LEU A 206 14.91 12.42 5.20
N GLU A 207 14.85 13.54 4.49
CA GLU A 207 14.23 14.79 4.94
C GLU A 207 12.77 14.58 5.29
N ALA A 208 11.99 14.01 4.34
CA ALA A 208 10.57 13.71 4.55
C ALA A 208 10.35 12.73 5.72
N VAL A 209 11.16 11.66 5.82
CA VAL A 209 11.10 10.70 6.92
C VAL A 209 11.33 11.38 8.28
N LYS A 210 12.36 12.22 8.38
CA LYS A 210 12.66 12.97 9.61
C LYS A 210 11.54 13.95 9.99
N GLN A 211 10.99 14.65 9.02
CA GLN A 211 9.89 15.57 9.25
C GLN A 211 8.61 14.84 9.67
N ALA A 212 8.29 13.68 9.07
CA ALA A 212 7.18 12.84 9.49
C ALA A 212 7.32 12.44 10.98
N LYS A 213 8.51 11.99 11.38
CA LYS A 213 8.79 11.65 12.78
C LYS A 213 8.62 12.85 13.73
N LYS A 214 9.14 14.02 13.34
CA LYS A 214 9.01 15.28 14.14
C LYS A 214 7.55 15.66 14.35
N LEU A 215 6.69 15.41 13.36
CA LEU A 215 5.24 15.64 13.43
C LEU A 215 4.45 14.46 14.01
N LYS A 216 5.15 13.43 14.53
CA LYS A 216 4.55 12.21 15.09
C LYS A 216 3.69 11.41 14.10
N MET A 217 3.93 11.57 12.81
CA MET A 217 3.36 10.73 11.79
C MET A 217 4.04 9.36 11.79
N LYS A 218 3.34 8.33 11.34
CA LYS A 218 3.86 6.98 11.17
C LYS A 218 4.37 6.79 9.75
N THR A 219 5.61 6.33 9.60
CA THR A 219 6.18 6.03 8.29
C THR A 219 5.88 4.59 7.89
N VAL A 220 5.41 4.39 6.66
CA VAL A 220 5.25 3.07 6.03
C VAL A 220 6.32 2.92 4.97
N LEU A 221 7.19 1.91 5.10
CA LEU A 221 8.31 1.66 4.22
C LEU A 221 8.13 0.35 3.45
N GLY A 222 8.56 0.31 2.19
CA GLY A 222 8.43 -0.88 1.35
C GLY A 222 9.37 -2.02 1.76
N ALA A 223 8.82 -3.12 2.23
CA ALA A 223 9.59 -4.33 2.55
C ALA A 223 10.37 -4.88 1.34
N PRO A 224 9.83 -4.87 0.08
CA PRO A 224 10.61 -5.28 -1.08
C PRO A 224 11.89 -4.47 -1.28
N ASN A 225 11.85 -3.15 -1.04
CA ASN A 225 13.02 -2.28 -1.14
C ASN A 225 14.07 -2.62 -0.06
N PHE A 226 13.60 -2.94 1.15
CA PHE A 226 14.47 -3.44 2.22
C PHE A 226 15.13 -4.76 1.85
N ILE A 227 14.37 -5.75 1.34
CA ILE A 227 14.89 -7.07 0.98
C ILE A 227 15.89 -6.97 -0.19
N ARG A 228 15.57 -6.20 -1.23
CA ARG A 228 16.39 -6.05 -2.44
C ARG A 228 17.62 -5.15 -2.25
N ASN A 229 17.75 -4.43 -1.14
CA ASN A 229 18.76 -3.39 -0.90
C ASN A 229 18.76 -2.27 -1.97
N LYS A 230 17.63 -2.04 -2.64
CA LYS A 230 17.53 -1.09 -3.75
C LYS A 230 16.10 -0.57 -3.90
N SER A 231 15.96 0.75 -4.13
CA SER A 231 14.72 1.37 -4.59
C SER A 231 14.65 1.34 -6.13
N HIS A 232 13.43 1.38 -6.68
CA HIS A 232 13.20 1.50 -8.13
C HIS A 232 13.39 2.93 -8.63
N SER A 233 13.20 3.93 -7.79
CA SER A 233 13.07 5.35 -8.15
C SER A 233 14.07 6.25 -7.44
N ASP A 234 15.22 5.72 -7.03
CA ASP A 234 16.25 6.44 -6.26
C ASP A 234 15.71 7.08 -4.96
N ASN A 235 14.70 6.45 -4.36
CA ASN A 235 14.15 6.86 -3.07
C ASN A 235 15.11 6.50 -1.93
N VAL A 236 14.86 7.07 -0.75
CA VAL A 236 15.65 6.81 0.45
C VAL A 236 15.85 5.31 0.67
N SER A 237 17.09 4.92 0.94
CA SER A 237 17.42 3.53 1.20
C SER A 237 16.82 3.07 2.54
N VAL A 238 15.92 2.10 2.49
CA VAL A 238 15.36 1.50 3.71
C VAL A 238 16.42 0.81 4.54
N ASN A 239 17.47 0.25 3.91
CA ASN A 239 18.60 -0.34 4.62
C ASN A 239 19.40 0.71 5.40
N ASP A 240 19.63 1.89 4.81
CA ASP A 240 20.33 2.99 5.49
C ASP A 240 19.51 3.53 6.67
N LEU A 241 18.18 3.58 6.53
CA LEU A 241 17.29 3.93 7.65
C LEU A 241 17.39 2.90 8.77
N VAL A 242 17.34 1.62 8.46
CA VAL A 242 17.47 0.53 9.45
C VAL A 242 18.83 0.56 10.14
N ASP A 243 19.91 0.80 9.39
CA ASP A 243 21.27 0.73 9.92
C ASP A 243 21.65 1.98 10.74
N ASN A 244 21.14 3.15 10.37
CA ASN A 244 21.61 4.41 10.96
C ASN A 244 20.52 5.21 11.69
N ASN A 245 19.24 4.91 11.46
CA ASN A 245 18.08 5.69 11.93
C ASN A 245 16.89 4.78 12.20
N PHE A 246 17.08 3.65 12.88
CA PHE A 246 16.03 2.65 13.10
C PHE A 246 14.78 3.21 13.80
N ASP A 247 14.95 4.23 14.64
CA ASP A 247 13.86 4.94 15.31
C ASP A 247 12.90 5.67 14.34
N LEU A 248 13.30 5.86 13.08
CA LEU A 248 12.48 6.42 12.00
C LEU A 248 11.65 5.36 11.26
N VAL A 249 11.85 4.06 11.54
CA VAL A 249 11.18 2.94 10.88
C VAL A 249 9.99 2.51 11.72
N ASP A 250 8.78 2.87 11.33
CA ASP A 250 7.57 2.54 12.10
C ASP A 250 6.87 1.28 11.58
N ILE A 251 6.68 1.15 10.26
CA ILE A 251 5.86 0.10 9.64
C ILE A 251 6.52 -0.38 8.35
N PHE A 252 6.46 -1.69 8.10
CA PHE A 252 6.71 -2.26 6.78
C PHE A 252 5.43 -2.62 6.07
N SER A 253 5.38 -2.34 4.76
CA SER A 253 4.35 -2.78 3.84
C SER A 253 4.93 -3.68 2.76
N SER A 254 4.16 -4.65 2.31
CA SER A 254 4.60 -5.62 1.30
C SER A 254 4.57 -5.10 -0.13
N ASP A 255 3.84 -4.00 -0.36
CA ASP A 255 3.72 -3.40 -1.68
C ASP A 255 3.25 -4.47 -2.71
N TYR A 256 4.08 -4.88 -3.64
CA TYR A 256 3.78 -5.88 -4.67
C TYR A 256 4.27 -7.31 -4.36
N VAL A 257 4.90 -7.55 -3.18
CA VAL A 257 5.41 -8.88 -2.78
C VAL A 257 4.96 -9.26 -1.37
N PRO A 258 3.80 -9.91 -1.19
CA PRO A 258 3.24 -10.23 0.13
C PRO A 258 4.23 -10.96 1.06
N LEU A 259 5.03 -11.88 0.53
CA LEU A 259 6.03 -12.63 1.30
C LEU A 259 7.15 -11.76 1.88
N SER A 260 7.38 -10.56 1.35
CA SER A 260 8.45 -9.66 1.80
C SER A 260 8.27 -9.20 3.26
N LEU A 261 7.04 -9.18 3.79
CA LEU A 261 6.80 -8.82 5.19
C LEU A 261 7.49 -9.77 6.16
N ILE A 262 7.27 -11.08 6.01
CA ILE A 262 7.92 -12.05 6.92
C ILE A 262 9.43 -12.07 6.69
N GLN A 263 9.88 -11.92 5.45
CA GLN A 263 11.31 -11.84 5.14
C GLN A 263 11.96 -10.61 5.80
N SER A 264 11.27 -9.47 5.86
CA SER A 264 11.79 -8.26 6.49
C SER A 264 12.01 -8.45 8.01
N VAL A 265 11.13 -9.16 8.69
CA VAL A 265 11.28 -9.52 10.12
C VAL A 265 12.57 -10.29 10.35
N PHE A 266 12.83 -11.32 9.55
CA PHE A 266 14.04 -12.15 9.72
C PHE A 266 15.31 -11.45 9.24
N LYS A 267 15.21 -10.57 8.24
CA LYS A 267 16.35 -9.72 7.84
C LYS A 267 16.73 -8.74 8.96
N LEU A 268 15.77 -8.17 9.68
CA LEU A 268 16.02 -7.34 10.86
C LEU A 268 16.71 -8.13 11.98
N LEU A 269 16.29 -9.39 12.22
CA LEU A 269 16.98 -10.27 13.17
C LEU A 269 18.46 -10.45 12.82
N HIS A 270 18.78 -10.66 11.54
CA HIS A 270 20.18 -10.78 11.09
C HIS A 270 20.97 -9.47 11.24
N LYS A 271 20.27 -8.33 11.26
CA LYS A 271 20.88 -7.02 11.56
C LYS A 271 20.95 -6.71 13.07
N GLY A 272 20.58 -7.66 13.93
CA GLY A 272 20.66 -7.53 15.38
C GLY A 272 19.45 -6.92 16.07
N VAL A 273 18.38 -6.62 15.34
CA VAL A 273 17.10 -6.18 15.92
C VAL A 273 16.40 -7.40 16.53
N ASN A 274 15.92 -7.29 17.78
CA ASN A 274 15.26 -8.43 18.42
C ASN A 274 13.91 -8.77 17.75
N LEU A 275 13.43 -10.00 17.97
CA LEU A 275 12.22 -10.51 17.32
C LEU A 275 10.98 -9.68 17.66
N SER A 276 10.84 -9.25 18.91
CA SER A 276 9.68 -8.47 19.35
C SER A 276 9.61 -7.12 18.61
N GLU A 277 10.71 -6.39 18.53
CA GLU A 277 10.76 -5.12 17.80
C GLU A 277 10.55 -5.32 16.30
N SER A 278 11.18 -6.36 15.72
CA SER A 278 11.02 -6.67 14.29
C SER A 278 9.57 -7.03 13.94
N THR A 279 8.88 -7.79 14.79
CA THR A 279 7.48 -8.18 14.52
C THR A 279 6.50 -7.04 14.74
N LYS A 280 6.79 -6.07 15.60
CA LYS A 280 5.94 -4.88 15.77
C LYS A 280 5.74 -4.12 14.46
N LEU A 281 6.77 -4.04 13.62
CA LEU A 281 6.71 -3.29 12.35
C LEU A 281 5.71 -3.87 11.34
N VAL A 282 5.32 -5.13 11.50
CA VAL A 282 4.38 -5.84 10.62
C VAL A 282 3.13 -6.34 11.35
N SER A 283 2.92 -5.93 12.62
CA SER A 283 1.79 -6.40 13.41
C SER A 283 1.21 -5.29 14.30
N TYR A 284 1.84 -4.95 15.41
CA TYR A 284 1.32 -3.99 16.38
C TYR A 284 1.27 -2.55 15.82
N ASN A 285 2.36 -2.10 15.20
CA ASN A 285 2.42 -0.74 14.69
C ASN A 285 1.39 -0.46 13.58
N PRO A 286 1.24 -1.32 12.54
CA PRO A 286 0.19 -1.12 11.55
C PRO A 286 -1.21 -1.22 12.16
N ALA A 287 -1.49 -2.16 13.09
CA ALA A 287 -2.78 -2.23 13.78
C ALA A 287 -3.13 -0.92 14.47
N ASN A 288 -2.21 -0.42 15.30
CA ASN A 288 -2.40 0.80 16.07
C ASN A 288 -2.58 2.04 15.18
N SER A 289 -1.89 2.10 14.03
CA SER A 289 -1.96 3.22 13.10
C SER A 289 -3.33 3.37 12.43
N VAL A 290 -4.09 2.28 12.33
CA VAL A 290 -5.42 2.24 11.71
C VAL A 290 -6.52 1.88 12.71
N GLY A 291 -6.27 2.01 14.02
CA GLY A 291 -7.27 1.83 15.07
C GLY A 291 -7.81 0.40 15.21
N LEU A 292 -7.02 -0.62 14.85
CA LEU A 292 -7.38 -2.02 15.05
C LEU A 292 -6.91 -2.50 16.45
N ASP A 293 -7.68 -2.16 17.48
CA ASP A 293 -7.31 -2.41 18.88
C ASP A 293 -7.47 -3.87 19.30
N ASP A 294 -8.16 -4.69 18.50
CA ASP A 294 -8.47 -6.10 18.81
C ASP A 294 -7.37 -7.08 18.38
N ARG A 295 -6.29 -6.60 17.74
CA ARG A 295 -5.23 -7.43 17.14
C ARG A 295 -3.87 -6.74 17.17
N GLY A 296 -2.83 -7.35 16.55
CA GLY A 296 -1.47 -6.79 16.42
C GLY A 296 -0.48 -7.31 17.45
N ASN A 297 -0.94 -7.87 18.57
CA ASN A 297 -0.13 -8.51 19.60
C ASN A 297 -0.85 -9.74 20.19
N ILE A 298 -0.08 -10.60 20.86
CA ILE A 298 -0.61 -11.77 21.57
C ILE A 298 -0.90 -11.34 23.01
N GLU A 299 -2.17 -11.16 23.32
CA GLU A 299 -2.65 -10.67 24.59
C GLU A 299 -4.04 -11.24 24.90
N ILE A 300 -4.39 -11.36 26.18
CA ILE A 300 -5.74 -11.82 26.60
C ILE A 300 -6.79 -10.85 26.07
N ASN A 301 -7.90 -11.38 25.55
CA ASN A 301 -9.00 -10.65 24.92
C ASN A 301 -8.70 -10.03 23.55
N LYS A 302 -7.53 -10.28 22.97
CA LYS A 302 -7.25 -9.95 21.59
C LYS A 302 -7.67 -11.10 20.66
N ARG A 303 -7.88 -10.76 19.41
CA ARG A 303 -8.19 -11.70 18.34
C ARG A 303 -7.02 -12.69 18.15
N SER A 304 -7.32 -13.97 18.14
CA SER A 304 -6.31 -15.04 18.01
C SER A 304 -5.82 -15.19 16.56
N ASP A 305 -5.09 -14.18 16.09
CA ASP A 305 -4.42 -14.19 14.80
C ASP A 305 -2.91 -14.40 15.03
N PHE A 306 -2.38 -15.53 14.66
CA PHE A 306 -0.96 -15.83 14.84
C PHE A 306 -0.41 -16.77 13.78
N LEU A 307 0.91 -16.78 13.67
CA LEU A 307 1.65 -17.58 12.71
C LEU A 307 2.59 -18.54 13.45
N ARG A 308 2.74 -19.76 12.90
CA ARG A 308 3.86 -20.61 13.21
C ARG A 308 4.86 -20.59 12.07
N VAL A 309 6.06 -20.08 12.33
CA VAL A 309 7.12 -19.91 11.34
C VAL A 309 8.30 -20.79 11.70
N ALA A 310 8.82 -21.55 10.74
CA ALA A 310 10.12 -22.20 10.82
C ALA A 310 11.16 -21.37 10.07
N PHE A 311 12.42 -21.44 10.50
CA PHE A 311 13.52 -20.80 9.81
C PHE A 311 14.47 -21.88 9.31
N VAL A 312 14.59 -22.00 7.99
CA VAL A 312 15.35 -23.07 7.33
C VAL A 312 16.22 -22.44 6.24
N GLU A 313 17.51 -22.71 6.25
CA GLU A 313 18.46 -22.19 5.25
C GLU A 313 18.32 -20.68 5.01
N ASN A 314 18.30 -19.89 6.09
CA ASN A 314 18.10 -18.46 6.07
C ASN A 314 16.76 -17.97 5.44
N THR A 315 15.79 -18.87 5.33
CA THR A 315 14.48 -18.58 4.77
C THR A 315 13.37 -18.78 5.81
N PRO A 316 12.54 -17.76 6.10
CA PRO A 316 11.36 -17.92 6.93
C PRO A 316 10.29 -18.71 6.15
N LEU A 317 9.82 -19.81 6.75
CA LEU A 317 8.82 -20.69 6.18
C LEU A 317 7.57 -20.66 7.07
N ILE A 318 6.47 -20.14 6.54
CA ILE A 318 5.18 -20.13 7.22
C ILE A 318 4.63 -21.56 7.22
N LYS A 319 4.50 -22.13 8.40
CA LYS A 319 3.99 -23.50 8.59
C LYS A 319 2.51 -23.55 8.84
N GLU A 320 1.98 -22.57 9.56
CA GLU A 320 0.57 -22.49 9.88
C GLU A 320 0.15 -21.02 10.07
N VAL A 321 -1.07 -20.72 9.64
CA VAL A 321 -1.72 -19.42 9.83
C VAL A 321 -3.03 -19.67 10.57
N TYR A 322 -3.21 -18.93 11.65
CA TYR A 322 -4.45 -18.94 12.44
C TYR A 322 -5.11 -17.58 12.37
N ILE A 323 -6.41 -17.56 12.09
CA ILE A 323 -7.25 -16.36 12.06
C ILE A 323 -8.48 -16.62 12.92
N LYS A 324 -8.71 -15.76 13.92
CA LYS A 324 -9.77 -15.92 14.92
C LYS A 324 -9.73 -17.32 15.56
N GLY A 325 -8.53 -17.81 15.83
CA GLY A 325 -8.29 -19.12 16.45
C GLY A 325 -8.50 -20.34 15.54
N LYS A 326 -8.87 -20.15 14.28
CA LYS A 326 -9.02 -21.23 13.31
C LYS A 326 -7.79 -21.31 12.40
N ARG A 327 -7.26 -22.51 12.20
CA ARG A 327 -6.21 -22.73 11.22
C ARG A 327 -6.80 -22.58 9.81
N VAL A 328 -6.17 -21.76 8.98
CA VAL A 328 -6.62 -21.42 7.61
C VAL A 328 -5.59 -21.77 6.53
N ASN A 329 -4.36 -22.09 6.94
CA ASN A 329 -3.27 -22.56 6.10
C ASN A 329 -2.36 -23.52 6.87
#